data_509d647c18bb09883320e810184d2f48
#
_entry.id   509d647c18bb09883320e810184d2f48
#
_cell.length_a   1.000
_cell.length_b   1.000
_cell.length_c   1.000
_cell.angle_alpha   90.00
_cell.angle_beta   90.00
_cell.angle_gamma   90.00
#
_symmetry.space_group_name_H-M   'P 1'
#
loop_
_entity.id
_entity.type
_entity.pdbx_description
1 polymer ?
#
loop_
_entity_poly.entity_id
_entity_poly.type
_entity_poly.pdbx_seq_one_letter_code
_entity_poly.pdbx_strand_id
1 'polypeptide(L)'
;MKNPFSYLFRARDKPQNAVSAAPSFYFGMSGSGKSVSPTSAIQVSAVYACVRVIAETIASLPFHVYEATDEGSRKAVEHPLYRLLHDEPNLEMTSFIWRETVMTHLLLYGKTN
;
A
#
# COMPACT_ATOMS: atom_id res chain seq x y z
N MET A 1 15.37 31.52 -50.43
CA MET A 1 13.98 31.95 -50.15
C MET A 1 13.42 31.06 -49.03
N LYS A 2 13.20 31.58 -47.81
CA LYS A 2 12.58 30.82 -46.74
C LYS A 2 11.07 30.77 -47.00
N ASN A 3 10.51 29.58 -46.99
CA ASN A 3 9.13 29.31 -47.32
C ASN A 3 8.22 29.91 -46.19
N PRO A 4 7.35 30.92 -46.51
CA PRO A 4 6.55 31.59 -45.45
C PRO A 4 5.52 30.66 -44.78
N PHE A 5 5.26 29.49 -45.37
CA PHE A 5 4.32 28.50 -44.83
C PHE A 5 4.93 27.51 -43.84
N SER A 6 6.23 27.60 -43.56
CA SER A 6 6.90 26.68 -42.61
C SER A 6 6.36 26.80 -41.19
N TYR A 7 5.72 27.91 -40.82
CA TYR A 7 5.11 28.13 -39.53
C TYR A 7 3.72 27.44 -39.37
N LEU A 8 3.03 27.17 -40.50
CA LEU A 8 1.75 26.50 -40.52
C LEU A 8 1.86 24.97 -40.37
N PHE A 9 3.01 24.41 -40.68
CA PHE A 9 3.33 22.99 -40.56
C PHE A 9 4.37 22.74 -39.48
N ARG A 10 4.30 23.47 -38.36
CA ARG A 10 5.07 23.09 -37.18
C ARG A 10 4.66 21.67 -36.84
N ALA A 11 5.54 20.73 -37.08
CA ALA A 11 5.32 19.33 -36.72
C ALA A 11 4.88 19.30 -35.29
N ARG A 12 3.63 18.92 -35.07
CA ARG A 12 3.07 18.62 -33.77
C ARG A 12 4.07 17.71 -33.10
N ASP A 13 4.51 18.07 -31.93
CA ASP A 13 5.52 17.34 -31.16
C ASP A 13 5.38 15.84 -31.39
N LYS A 14 6.50 15.20 -31.76
CA LYS A 14 6.53 13.73 -31.90
C LYS A 14 5.81 13.13 -30.73
N PRO A 15 4.84 12.21 -30.92
CA PRO A 15 4.18 11.56 -29.84
C PRO A 15 5.28 10.97 -28.96
N GLN A 16 5.42 11.50 -27.76
CA GLN A 16 6.35 10.93 -26.79
C GLN A 16 5.87 9.52 -26.53
N ASN A 17 6.70 8.57 -26.92
CA ASN A 17 6.43 7.17 -26.72
C ASN A 17 6.10 6.95 -25.24
N ALA A 18 5.06 6.18 -24.93
CA ALA A 18 4.66 5.85 -23.56
C ALA A 18 5.85 5.35 -22.71
N VAL A 19 6.88 4.80 -23.37
CA VAL A 19 8.15 4.36 -22.76
C VAL A 19 9.01 5.54 -22.28
N SER A 20 8.98 6.71 -22.91
CA SER A 20 9.74 7.89 -22.43
C SER A 20 9.01 8.62 -21.28
N ALA A 21 7.72 8.42 -21.12
CA ALA A 21 6.95 8.88 -19.97
C ALA A 21 6.95 7.84 -18.80
N ALA A 22 7.46 6.63 -19.06
CA ALA A 22 7.45 5.52 -18.14
C ALA A 22 8.12 5.79 -16.77
N PRO A 23 9.25 6.50 -16.67
CA PRO A 23 9.88 6.73 -15.36
C PRO A 23 8.96 7.44 -14.37
N SER A 24 8.22 8.45 -14.84
CA SER A 24 7.33 9.22 -13.98
C SER A 24 6.06 8.45 -13.58
N PHE A 25 5.57 7.58 -14.48
CA PHE A 25 4.41 6.73 -14.19
C PHE A 25 4.73 5.63 -13.17
N TYR A 26 5.93 5.02 -13.28
CA TYR A 26 6.37 3.98 -12.35
C TYR A 26 6.83 4.52 -10.98
N PHE A 27 7.20 5.80 -10.88
CA PHE A 27 7.70 6.43 -9.66
C PHE A 27 6.67 7.32 -8.94
N GLY A 28 5.37 7.08 -9.13
CA GLY A 28 4.31 7.70 -8.32
C GLY A 28 3.84 9.07 -8.77
N MET A 29 4.07 9.44 -10.04
CA MET A 29 3.37 10.60 -10.61
C MET A 29 1.97 10.18 -11.07
N SER A 30 0.96 10.88 -10.57
CA SER A 30 -0.41 10.72 -11.05
C SER A 30 -0.54 11.24 -12.49
N GLY A 31 -1.58 10.79 -13.24
CA GLY A 31 -1.89 11.29 -14.58
C GLY A 31 -2.09 12.82 -14.66
N SER A 32 -2.25 13.50 -13.52
CA SER A 32 -2.32 14.96 -13.39
C SER A 32 -0.95 15.65 -13.23
N GLY A 33 0.15 14.89 -13.26
CA GLY A 33 1.52 15.41 -13.10
C GLY A 33 1.92 15.75 -11.67
N LYS A 34 1.04 15.50 -10.67
CA LYS A 34 1.39 15.67 -9.25
C LYS A 34 2.03 14.41 -8.70
N SER A 35 3.15 14.56 -7.99
CA SER A 35 3.75 13.45 -7.25
C SER A 35 2.86 13.08 -6.06
N VAL A 36 2.51 11.80 -5.94
CA VAL A 36 1.78 11.26 -4.82
C VAL A 36 2.74 10.42 -3.99
N SER A 37 2.94 10.82 -2.74
CA SER A 37 3.68 10.05 -1.74
C SER A 37 2.71 9.49 -0.70
N PRO A 38 3.09 8.45 0.06
CA PRO A 38 2.27 7.95 1.18
C PRO A 38 1.91 9.05 2.17
N THR A 39 2.84 9.96 2.47
CA THR A 39 2.63 11.09 3.37
C THR A 39 1.62 12.09 2.81
N SER A 40 1.69 12.41 1.51
CA SER A 40 0.71 13.30 0.88
C SER A 40 -0.64 12.62 0.69
N ALA A 41 -0.68 11.31 0.45
CA ALA A 41 -1.90 10.54 0.29
C ALA A 41 -2.73 10.53 1.58
N ILE A 42 -2.09 10.32 2.74
CA ILE A 42 -2.79 10.26 4.03
C ILE A 42 -3.35 11.62 4.48
N GLN A 43 -2.88 12.73 3.91
CA GLN A 43 -3.44 14.06 4.15
C GLN A 43 -4.82 14.26 3.50
N VAL A 44 -5.17 13.43 2.54
CA VAL A 44 -6.51 13.41 1.94
C VAL A 44 -7.46 12.67 2.87
N SER A 45 -8.46 13.35 3.41
CA SER A 45 -9.38 12.80 4.42
C SER A 45 -10.06 11.51 3.97
N ALA A 46 -10.45 11.42 2.70
CA ALA A 46 -11.05 10.20 2.15
C ALA A 46 -10.07 9.01 2.15
N VAL A 47 -8.80 9.23 1.79
CA VAL A 47 -7.77 8.19 1.81
C VAL A 47 -7.50 7.76 3.25
N TYR A 48 -7.35 8.72 4.16
CA TYR A 48 -7.18 8.43 5.58
C TYR A 48 -8.32 7.58 6.14
N ALA A 49 -9.57 7.96 5.86
CA ALA A 49 -10.74 7.22 6.32
C ALA A 49 -10.77 5.79 5.76
N CYS A 50 -10.48 5.60 4.48
CA CYS A 50 -10.42 4.27 3.85
C CYS A 50 -9.33 3.39 4.48
N VAL A 51 -8.12 3.92 4.61
CA VAL A 51 -6.98 3.20 5.21
C VAL A 51 -7.31 2.79 6.64
N ARG A 52 -7.85 3.71 7.42
CA ARG A 52 -8.23 3.47 8.81
C ARG A 52 -9.29 2.39 8.94
N VAL A 53 -10.39 2.48 8.21
CA VAL A 53 -11.48 1.48 8.28
C VAL A 53 -10.98 0.10 7.92
N ILE A 54 -10.18 -0.04 6.86
CA ILE A 54 -9.64 -1.34 6.44
C ILE A 54 -8.67 -1.88 7.51
N ALA A 55 -7.75 -1.06 8.00
CA ALA A 55 -6.76 -1.47 8.98
C ALA A 55 -7.40 -1.91 10.31
N GLU A 56 -8.34 -1.11 10.85
CA GLU A 56 -9.07 -1.44 12.08
C GLU A 56 -9.94 -2.70 11.92
N THR A 57 -10.60 -2.86 10.77
CA THR A 57 -11.43 -4.05 10.50
C THR A 57 -10.57 -5.31 10.49
N ILE A 58 -9.44 -5.31 9.80
CA ILE A 58 -8.54 -6.46 9.75
C ILE A 58 -7.89 -6.71 11.11
N ALA A 59 -7.50 -5.64 11.83
CA ALA A 59 -6.93 -5.76 13.16
C ALA A 59 -7.89 -6.38 14.18
N SER A 60 -9.19 -6.18 14.00
CA SER A 60 -10.23 -6.75 14.89
C SER A 60 -10.47 -8.25 14.68
N LEU A 61 -10.02 -8.82 13.55
CA LEU A 61 -10.21 -10.25 13.29
C LEU A 61 -9.38 -11.09 14.26
N PRO A 62 -9.94 -12.19 14.80
CA PRO A 62 -9.19 -13.08 15.67
C PRO A 62 -8.08 -13.80 14.91
N PHE A 63 -6.87 -13.76 15.43
CA PHE A 63 -5.70 -14.39 14.82
C PHE A 63 -5.21 -15.54 15.72
N HIS A 64 -5.38 -16.77 15.26
CA HIS A 64 -5.04 -17.96 16.03
C HIS A 64 -4.05 -18.84 15.27
N VAL A 65 -3.17 -19.48 16.01
CA VAL A 65 -2.28 -20.52 15.49
C VAL A 65 -2.99 -21.87 15.63
N TYR A 66 -2.96 -22.67 14.58
CA TYR A 66 -3.51 -24.00 14.54
C TYR A 66 -2.43 -25.03 14.22
N GLU A 67 -2.48 -26.18 14.87
CA GLU A 67 -1.70 -27.37 14.50
C GLU A 67 -2.58 -28.37 13.78
N ALA A 68 -2.02 -29.04 12.78
CA ALA A 68 -2.69 -30.14 12.10
C ALA A 68 -2.53 -31.41 12.93
N THR A 69 -3.64 -32.11 13.17
CA THR A 69 -3.68 -33.41 13.83
C THR A 69 -4.37 -34.41 12.91
N ASP A 70 -4.21 -35.70 13.16
CA ASP A 70 -4.84 -36.77 12.36
C ASP A 70 -6.37 -36.67 12.33
N GLU A 71 -6.96 -36.05 13.35
CA GLU A 71 -8.41 -35.83 13.48
C GLU A 71 -8.89 -34.46 13.00
N GLY A 72 -7.98 -33.58 12.52
CA GLY A 72 -8.29 -32.23 12.05
C GLY A 72 -7.34 -31.14 12.55
N SER A 73 -7.83 -29.92 12.71
CA SER A 73 -7.04 -28.78 13.18
C SER A 73 -7.42 -28.40 14.60
N ARG A 74 -6.42 -28.27 15.48
CA ARG A 74 -6.58 -27.84 16.87
C ARG A 74 -5.86 -26.51 17.10
N LYS A 75 -6.42 -25.62 17.94
CA LYS A 75 -5.74 -24.39 18.36
C LYS A 75 -4.48 -24.74 19.14
N ALA A 76 -3.33 -24.28 18.68
CA ALA A 76 -2.03 -24.51 19.30
C ALA A 76 -1.71 -23.42 20.33
N VAL A 77 -2.44 -23.42 21.45
CA VAL A 77 -2.31 -22.41 22.50
C VAL A 77 -0.93 -22.46 23.19
N GLU A 78 -0.35 -23.65 23.28
CA GLU A 78 0.97 -23.88 23.88
C GLU A 78 2.13 -23.47 22.96
N HIS A 79 1.83 -23.17 21.69
CA HIS A 79 2.87 -22.81 20.73
C HIS A 79 3.42 -21.40 21.02
N PRO A 80 4.74 -21.17 21.04
CA PRO A 80 5.33 -19.87 21.36
C PRO A 80 4.81 -18.71 20.49
N LEU A 81 4.51 -18.98 19.21
CA LEU A 81 3.94 -18.00 18.30
C LEU A 81 2.49 -17.62 18.65
N TYR A 82 1.77 -18.45 19.41
CA TYR A 82 0.38 -18.14 19.77
C TYR A 82 0.34 -16.83 20.56
N ARG A 83 1.15 -16.72 21.61
CA ARG A 83 1.24 -15.53 22.45
C ARG A 83 1.66 -14.29 21.65
N LEU A 84 2.66 -14.43 20.76
CA LEU A 84 3.15 -13.32 19.93
C LEU A 84 2.10 -12.79 18.95
N LEU A 85 1.33 -13.67 18.35
CA LEU A 85 0.37 -13.29 17.33
C LEU A 85 -1.00 -12.93 17.87
N HIS A 86 -1.41 -13.57 18.96
CA HIS A 86 -2.74 -13.38 19.55
C HIS A 86 -2.74 -12.32 20.63
N ASP A 87 -1.76 -12.32 21.55
CA ASP A 87 -1.76 -11.45 22.71
C ASP A 87 -0.86 -10.23 22.53
N GLU A 88 0.46 -10.42 22.64
CA GLU A 88 1.46 -9.35 22.69
C GLU A 88 2.66 -9.68 21.81
N PRO A 89 2.79 -9.07 20.62
CA PRO A 89 3.97 -9.24 19.77
C PRO A 89 5.23 -8.63 20.40
N ASN A 90 5.09 -7.58 21.22
CA ASN A 90 6.17 -6.96 21.97
C ASN A 90 5.64 -6.28 23.25
N LEU A 91 6.55 -5.74 24.07
CA LEU A 91 6.21 -5.09 25.34
C LEU A 91 5.51 -3.73 25.19
N GLU A 92 5.52 -3.15 23.98
CA GLU A 92 5.03 -1.79 23.75
C GLU A 92 3.68 -1.74 23.03
N MET A 93 3.26 -2.84 22.38
CA MET A 93 2.03 -2.86 21.62
C MET A 93 1.30 -4.19 21.71
N THR A 94 -0.02 -4.09 21.68
CA THR A 94 -0.89 -5.26 21.60
C THR A 94 -0.92 -5.84 20.20
N SER A 95 -1.35 -7.07 20.06
CA SER A 95 -1.57 -7.74 18.78
C SER A 95 -2.51 -6.95 17.84
N PHE A 96 -3.51 -6.26 18.40
CA PHE A 96 -4.39 -5.38 17.62
C PHE A 96 -3.62 -4.22 16.98
N ILE A 97 -2.90 -3.43 17.80
CA ILE A 97 -2.14 -2.26 17.33
C ILE A 97 -1.07 -2.68 16.32
N TRP A 98 -0.41 -3.82 16.56
CA TRP A 98 0.57 -4.34 15.62
C TRP A 98 -0.06 -4.65 14.24
N ARG A 99 -1.20 -5.35 14.20
CA ARG A 99 -1.91 -5.67 12.96
C ARG A 99 -2.41 -4.43 12.23
N GLU A 100 -2.96 -3.46 12.97
CA GLU A 100 -3.39 -2.17 12.42
C GLU A 100 -2.22 -1.43 11.77
N THR A 101 -1.07 -1.38 12.43
CA THR A 101 0.15 -0.76 11.91
C THR A 101 0.65 -1.46 10.65
N VAL A 102 0.73 -2.78 10.68
CA VAL A 102 1.14 -3.59 9.52
C VAL A 102 0.22 -3.34 8.33
N MET A 103 -1.10 -3.34 8.54
CA MET A 103 -2.06 -3.08 7.47
C MET A 103 -1.97 -1.65 6.94
N THR A 104 -1.79 -0.67 7.80
CA THR A 104 -1.60 0.72 7.39
C THR A 104 -0.35 0.87 6.51
N HIS A 105 0.76 0.26 6.89
CA HIS A 105 1.97 0.26 6.07
C HIS A 105 1.77 -0.46 4.74
N LEU A 106 1.10 -1.59 4.74
CA LEU A 106 0.83 -2.35 3.53
C LEU A 106 -0.02 -1.55 2.54
N LEU A 107 -1.06 -0.86 3.02
CA LEU A 107 -1.95 -0.04 2.18
C LEU A 107 -1.27 1.20 1.61
N LEU A 108 -0.36 1.83 2.37
CA LEU A 108 0.31 3.06 1.96
C LEU A 108 1.58 2.83 1.14
N TYR A 109 2.35 1.81 1.47
CA TYR A 109 3.66 1.56 0.88
C TYR A 109 3.70 0.31 0.00
N GLY A 110 2.67 -0.54 0.05
CA GLY A 110 2.64 -1.82 -0.64
C GLY A 110 3.59 -2.87 -0.05
N LYS A 111 4.21 -2.57 1.08
CA LYS A 111 5.13 -3.47 1.81
C LYS A 111 5.14 -3.12 3.30
N THR A 112 5.48 -4.08 4.13
CA THR A 112 5.84 -3.88 5.53
C THR A 112 7.34 -3.70 5.64
N ASN A 113 7.78 -2.73 6.40
CA ASN A 113 9.20 -2.55 6.75
C ASN A 113 9.49 -3.26 8.06
#